data_d47033863ab4a8e018318986545f5632
#
_entry.id   d47033863ab4a8e018318986545f5632
#
_cell.length_a   1.000
_cell.length_b   1.000
_cell.length_c   1.000
_cell.angle_alpha   90.00
_cell.angle_beta   90.00
_cell.angle_gamma   90.00
#
_symmetry.space_group_name_H-M   'P 1'
#
loop_
_entity.id
_entity.type
_entity.pdbx_description
1 polymer ?
#
loop_
_entity_poly.entity_id
_entity_poly.type
_entity_poly.pdbx_seq_one_letter_code
_entity_poly.pdbx_strand_id
1 'polypeptide(L)'
;MIKALTNTADDDGRQLDLFGAPPLIAPRSAAYSGQVEADRVRLAPYLGAYALSIRAPWVSWIFGTGPDRKTWENRVWRPSFRPSYRGPLLIHLSQWWDLDSVCDTIAEVGDEWRSRHDHPMYAAIPDALSTPRHLHALRGHLLGWVDLTDIRHGRDLAGEFWVDEGGASPEHHCCLRLENPRLLAEPVRCQGKLGLFRVQQWAGK
;
A
#
# COMPACT_ATOMS: atom_id res chain seq x y z
N MET A 1 31.49 -11.46 3.99
CA MET A 1 31.97 -12.19 5.19
C MET A 1 30.90 -12.12 6.26
N ILE A 2 30.02 -13.12 6.36
CA ILE A 2 28.88 -13.15 7.29
C ILE A 2 29.43 -13.67 8.62
N LYS A 3 29.39 -12.85 9.68
CA LYS A 3 29.70 -13.30 11.03
C LYS A 3 28.56 -14.14 11.58
N ALA A 4 28.86 -15.40 11.91
CA ALA A 4 27.96 -16.29 12.62
C ALA A 4 27.66 -15.71 14.02
N LEU A 5 26.38 -15.60 14.35
CA LEU A 5 25.91 -15.32 15.70
C LEU A 5 26.13 -16.57 16.54
N THR A 6 27.06 -16.50 17.50
CA THR A 6 27.29 -17.55 18.49
C THR A 6 26.19 -17.51 19.55
N ASN A 7 25.56 -18.66 19.79
CA ASN A 7 24.66 -18.90 20.91
C ASN A 7 25.44 -18.65 22.24
N THR A 8 24.96 -17.69 23.04
CA THR A 8 25.42 -17.49 24.40
C THR A 8 24.47 -18.24 25.34
N ALA A 9 24.98 -19.27 25.98
CA ALA A 9 24.36 -19.90 27.18
C ALA A 9 24.79 -19.11 28.42
N ASP A 10 23.93 -19.03 29.44
CA ASP A 10 24.31 -18.51 30.75
C ASP A 10 25.22 -19.49 31.51
N ASP A 11 25.87 -19.04 32.60
CA ASP A 11 26.79 -19.81 33.39
C ASP A 11 26.16 -21.06 34.05
N ASP A 12 24.82 -21.21 34.01
CA ASP A 12 24.09 -22.36 34.58
C ASP A 12 23.66 -23.38 33.50
N GLY A 13 24.07 -23.19 32.23
CA GLY A 13 23.79 -24.14 31.14
C GLY A 13 22.31 -24.20 30.72
N ARG A 14 21.50 -23.22 31.11
CA ARG A 14 20.11 -23.11 30.67
C ARG A 14 20.04 -22.39 29.33
N GLN A 15 19.53 -23.08 28.33
CA GLN A 15 19.20 -22.48 27.04
C GLN A 15 18.09 -21.44 27.27
N LEU A 16 18.44 -20.17 27.13
CA LEU A 16 17.45 -19.09 27.17
C LEU A 16 16.47 -19.28 26.02
N ASP A 17 15.22 -19.50 26.37
CA ASP A 17 14.12 -19.59 25.40
C ASP A 17 13.86 -18.19 24.85
N LEU A 18 14.60 -17.82 23.80
CA LEU A 18 14.48 -16.51 23.12
C LEU A 18 13.13 -16.32 22.42
N PHE A 19 12.34 -17.40 22.34
CA PHE A 19 10.97 -17.39 21.85
C PHE A 19 10.05 -17.79 23.00
N GLY A 20 9.77 -16.85 23.87
CA GLY A 20 8.73 -17.04 24.89
C GLY A 20 7.48 -17.61 24.23
N ALA A 21 6.85 -18.60 24.89
CA ALA A 21 5.60 -19.20 24.42
C ALA A 21 4.65 -18.07 23.99
N PRO A 22 3.96 -18.21 22.84
CA PRO A 22 3.05 -17.16 22.39
C PRO A 22 2.07 -16.87 23.54
N PRO A 23 1.83 -15.58 23.86
CA PRO A 23 0.95 -15.25 24.98
C PRO A 23 -0.37 -15.97 24.76
N LEU A 24 -0.83 -16.69 25.79
CA LEU A 24 -2.15 -17.28 25.84
C LEU A 24 -3.13 -16.22 25.35
N ILE A 25 -3.81 -16.49 24.22
CA ILE A 25 -4.78 -15.56 23.63
C ILE A 25 -5.83 -15.34 24.70
N ALA A 26 -5.76 -14.20 25.39
CA ALA A 26 -6.79 -13.80 26.32
C ALA A 26 -8.14 -13.84 25.62
N PRO A 27 -9.24 -14.26 26.28
CA PRO A 27 -10.55 -14.28 25.67
C PRO A 27 -10.85 -12.88 25.12
N ARG A 28 -11.20 -12.83 23.81
CA ARG A 28 -11.46 -11.57 23.10
C ARG A 28 -12.48 -10.78 23.88
N SER A 29 -12.13 -9.57 24.34
CA SER A 29 -13.04 -8.73 25.12
C SER A 29 -14.31 -8.39 24.31
N ALA A 30 -15.42 -8.12 25.00
CA ALA A 30 -16.66 -7.67 24.37
C ALA A 30 -16.44 -6.41 23.50
N ALA A 31 -15.51 -5.54 23.89
CA ALA A 31 -15.11 -4.38 23.12
C ALA A 31 -14.49 -4.76 21.75
N TYR A 32 -13.70 -5.83 21.70
CA TYR A 32 -13.12 -6.32 20.43
C TYR A 32 -14.19 -6.88 19.49
N SER A 33 -15.17 -7.61 20.00
CA SER A 33 -16.28 -8.13 19.18
C SER A 33 -17.17 -7.02 18.63
N GLY A 34 -17.41 -5.96 19.41
CA GLY A 34 -18.14 -4.78 18.97
C GLY A 34 -17.42 -4.03 17.84
N GLN A 35 -16.09 -3.90 17.92
CA GLN A 35 -15.29 -3.27 16.87
C GLN A 35 -15.32 -4.08 15.57
N VAL A 36 -15.22 -5.40 15.64
CA VAL A 36 -15.28 -6.28 14.45
C VAL A 36 -16.65 -6.15 13.76
N GLU A 37 -17.73 -6.07 14.50
CA GLU A 37 -19.07 -5.90 13.90
C GLU A 37 -19.25 -4.51 13.29
N ALA A 38 -18.76 -3.45 13.93
CA ALA A 38 -18.76 -2.11 13.36
C ALA A 38 -17.95 -2.05 12.05
N ASP A 39 -16.80 -2.69 12.00
CA ASP A 39 -15.97 -2.77 10.78
C ASP A 39 -16.69 -3.55 9.67
N ARG A 40 -17.44 -4.60 10.01
CA ARG A 40 -18.27 -5.35 9.03
C ARG A 40 -19.36 -4.50 8.42
N VAL A 41 -20.09 -3.74 9.23
CA VAL A 41 -21.15 -2.84 8.76
C VAL A 41 -20.58 -1.78 7.83
N ARG A 42 -19.45 -1.17 8.19
CA ARG A 42 -18.76 -0.17 7.36
C ARG A 42 -18.24 -0.74 6.04
N LEU A 43 -17.82 -2.01 6.03
CA LEU A 43 -17.30 -2.67 4.83
C LEU A 43 -18.41 -3.11 3.86
N ALA A 44 -19.63 -3.34 4.35
CA ALA A 44 -20.74 -3.90 3.58
C ALA A 44 -20.99 -3.18 2.23
N PRO A 45 -20.99 -1.84 2.13
CA PRO A 45 -21.21 -1.13 0.87
C PRO A 45 -20.14 -1.40 -0.21
N TYR A 46 -18.97 -1.90 0.16
CA TYR A 46 -17.83 -2.11 -0.72
C TYR A 46 -17.64 -3.58 -1.13
N LEU A 47 -18.44 -4.50 -0.61
CA LEU A 47 -18.32 -5.92 -0.91
C LEU A 47 -18.48 -6.19 -2.41
N GLY A 48 -17.58 -6.99 -2.94
CA GLY A 48 -17.54 -7.32 -4.37
C GLY A 48 -16.88 -6.25 -5.26
N ALA A 49 -16.63 -5.03 -4.76
CA ALA A 49 -15.89 -4.04 -5.51
C ALA A 49 -14.44 -4.46 -5.74
N TYR A 50 -13.84 -4.04 -6.84
CA TYR A 50 -12.42 -4.22 -7.07
C TYR A 50 -11.60 -3.27 -6.21
N ALA A 51 -10.48 -3.78 -5.68
CA ALA A 51 -9.52 -3.03 -4.90
C ALA A 51 -8.08 -3.37 -5.29
N LEU A 52 -7.17 -2.45 -4.99
CA LEU A 52 -5.73 -2.58 -5.20
C LEU A 52 -5.00 -2.16 -3.93
N SER A 53 -4.11 -3.04 -3.44
CA SER A 53 -3.25 -2.68 -2.30
C SER A 53 -2.06 -1.86 -2.77
N ILE A 54 -1.89 -0.68 -2.21
CA ILE A 54 -0.78 0.25 -2.47
C ILE A 54 0.02 0.42 -1.18
N ARG A 55 1.34 0.51 -1.28
CA ARG A 55 2.23 0.82 -0.15
C ARG A 55 2.31 2.34 0.09
N ALA A 56 2.61 2.73 1.32
CA ALA A 56 3.07 4.07 1.59
C ALA A 56 4.49 4.28 0.99
N PRO A 57 4.85 5.50 0.56
CA PRO A 57 4.03 6.72 0.54
C PRO A 57 3.21 6.91 -0.75
N TRP A 58 3.26 5.96 -1.70
CA TRP A 58 2.66 6.09 -3.04
C TRP A 58 1.19 6.47 -3.01
N VAL A 59 0.44 5.98 -2.01
CA VAL A 59 -0.98 6.30 -1.83
C VAL A 59 -1.21 7.80 -1.60
N SER A 60 -0.29 8.49 -0.94
CA SER A 60 -0.38 9.93 -0.67
C SER A 60 -0.40 10.74 -1.97
N TRP A 61 0.48 10.41 -2.90
CA TRP A 61 0.53 11.08 -4.21
C TRP A 61 -0.62 10.69 -5.14
N ILE A 62 -1.16 9.47 -5.02
CA ILE A 62 -2.36 9.07 -5.78
C ILE A 62 -3.55 9.94 -5.41
N PHE A 63 -3.76 10.20 -4.11
CA PHE A 63 -4.83 11.07 -3.62
C PHE A 63 -4.44 12.56 -3.55
N GLY A 64 -3.23 12.90 -3.93
CA GLY A 64 -2.81 14.28 -4.07
C GLY A 64 -3.60 15.04 -5.14
N THR A 65 -3.51 16.37 -5.09
CA THR A 65 -4.08 17.27 -6.10
C THR A 65 -2.97 18.04 -6.78
N GLY A 66 -3.26 18.63 -7.94
CA GLY A 66 -2.28 19.39 -8.71
C GLY A 66 -1.63 18.58 -9.83
N PRO A 67 -0.73 19.24 -10.59
CA PRO A 67 -0.15 18.65 -11.81
C PRO A 67 0.76 17.44 -11.52
N ASP A 68 1.38 17.43 -10.35
CA ASP A 68 2.39 16.44 -9.98
C ASP A 68 1.80 15.20 -9.28
N ARG A 69 0.48 15.10 -9.28
CA ARG A 69 -0.22 13.94 -8.73
C ARG A 69 0.22 12.64 -9.43
N LYS A 70 0.40 11.57 -8.63
CA LYS A 70 0.69 10.25 -9.18
C LYS A 70 -0.51 9.70 -9.97
N THR A 71 -0.35 9.62 -11.28
CA THR A 71 -1.38 9.17 -12.21
C THR A 71 -1.14 7.75 -12.73
N TRP A 72 0.08 7.23 -12.57
CA TRP A 72 0.44 5.89 -12.96
C TRP A 72 0.91 5.08 -11.76
N GLU A 73 0.39 3.87 -11.60
CA GLU A 73 0.81 2.92 -10.57
C GLU A 73 1.52 1.74 -11.21
N ASN A 74 2.77 1.52 -10.81
CA ASN A 74 3.63 0.48 -11.36
C ASN A 74 3.38 -0.86 -10.69
N ARG A 75 3.29 -1.92 -11.50
CA ARG A 75 3.10 -3.29 -11.04
C ARG A 75 3.97 -4.25 -11.81
N VAL A 76 4.62 -5.15 -11.08
CA VAL A 76 5.32 -6.29 -11.67
C VAL A 76 4.34 -7.45 -11.71
N TRP A 77 3.71 -7.69 -12.85
CA TRP A 77 2.78 -8.78 -13.07
C TRP A 77 3.29 -9.72 -14.15
N ARG A 78 2.99 -11.01 -13.99
CA ARG A 78 3.32 -11.98 -15.05
C ARG A 78 2.60 -11.58 -16.35
N PRO A 79 3.20 -11.77 -17.53
CA PRO A 79 2.61 -11.38 -18.82
C PRO A 79 1.22 -11.99 -19.06
N SER A 80 0.97 -13.18 -18.50
CA SER A 80 -0.33 -13.84 -18.56
C SER A 80 -1.39 -13.20 -17.66
N PHE A 81 -1.01 -12.32 -16.74
CA PHE A 81 -1.92 -11.66 -15.81
C PHE A 81 -2.06 -10.18 -16.19
N ARG A 82 -2.87 -9.93 -17.23
CA ARG A 82 -3.32 -8.57 -17.55
C ARG A 82 -4.81 -8.47 -17.23
N PRO A 83 -5.18 -7.77 -16.16
CA PRO A 83 -6.59 -7.59 -15.88
C PRO A 83 -7.24 -6.78 -16.99
N SER A 84 -8.35 -7.29 -17.50
CA SER A 84 -9.19 -6.56 -18.47
C SER A 84 -10.08 -5.51 -17.81
N TYR A 85 -10.15 -5.53 -16.47
CA TYR A 85 -11.00 -4.61 -15.72
C TYR A 85 -10.61 -3.15 -15.95
N ARG A 86 -11.59 -2.31 -16.19
CA ARG A 86 -11.54 -0.86 -16.16
C ARG A 86 -12.75 -0.36 -15.38
N GLY A 87 -12.61 0.79 -14.71
CA GLY A 87 -13.69 1.39 -13.93
C GLY A 87 -13.29 1.71 -12.49
N PRO A 88 -14.27 1.93 -11.62
CA PRO A 88 -14.04 2.32 -10.23
C PRO A 88 -13.21 1.28 -9.47
N LEU A 89 -12.13 1.73 -8.84
CA LEU A 89 -11.17 0.90 -8.12
C LEU A 89 -10.93 1.47 -6.73
N LEU A 90 -11.16 0.67 -5.69
CA LEU A 90 -10.81 1.03 -4.33
C LEU A 90 -9.31 0.95 -4.11
N ILE A 91 -8.77 1.92 -3.40
CA ILE A 91 -7.37 1.92 -2.98
C ILE A 91 -7.30 1.50 -1.52
N HIS A 92 -6.59 0.41 -1.29
CA HIS A 92 -6.30 -0.16 0.02
C HIS A 92 -4.86 0.16 0.41
N LEU A 93 -4.62 0.70 1.61
CA LEU A 93 -3.26 0.91 2.11
C LEU A 93 -2.71 -0.41 2.67
N SER A 94 -1.65 -0.89 2.06
CA SER A 94 -0.97 -2.13 2.48
C SER A 94 -0.49 -2.05 3.94
N GLN A 95 -0.44 -3.20 4.62
CA GLN A 95 0.12 -3.31 5.97
C GLN A 95 1.64 -3.45 5.99
N TRP A 96 2.25 -3.87 4.87
CA TRP A 96 3.65 -4.23 4.77
C TRP A 96 4.50 -3.07 4.28
N TRP A 97 4.99 -2.27 5.22
CA TRP A 97 6.00 -1.23 5.02
C TRP A 97 6.51 -0.75 6.39
N ASP A 98 7.70 -0.21 6.44
CA ASP A 98 8.32 0.41 7.61
C ASP A 98 8.44 1.92 7.42
N LEU A 99 8.61 2.64 8.54
CA LEU A 99 8.65 4.09 8.55
C LEU A 99 9.90 4.65 7.86
N ASP A 100 11.04 4.00 8.05
CA ASP A 100 12.32 4.46 7.51
C ASP A 100 12.28 4.39 5.98
N SER A 101 11.86 3.26 5.41
CA SER A 101 11.67 3.11 3.96
C SER A 101 10.70 4.15 3.37
N VAL A 102 9.68 4.57 4.12
CA VAL A 102 8.75 5.62 3.68
C VAL A 102 9.44 6.98 3.64
N CYS A 103 10.20 7.33 4.67
CA CYS A 103 10.94 8.60 4.71
C CYS A 103 11.99 8.68 3.59
N ASP A 104 12.76 7.60 3.40
CA ASP A 104 13.76 7.50 2.32
C ASP A 104 13.11 7.66 0.94
N THR A 105 12.00 6.95 0.70
CA THR A 105 11.27 7.06 -0.57
C THR A 105 10.75 8.49 -0.81
N ILE A 106 10.26 9.18 0.22
CA ILE A 106 9.79 10.57 0.08
C ILE A 106 10.95 11.48 -0.34
N ALA A 107 12.12 11.31 0.28
CA ALA A 107 13.30 12.09 -0.05
C ALA A 107 13.79 11.82 -1.48
N GLU A 108 13.95 10.56 -1.85
CA GLU A 108 14.39 10.11 -3.18
C GLU A 108 13.47 10.63 -4.29
N VAL A 109 12.15 10.47 -4.14
CA VAL A 109 11.18 10.97 -5.14
C VAL A 109 11.23 12.48 -5.26
N GLY A 110 11.39 13.21 -4.15
CA GLY A 110 11.51 14.67 -4.18
C GLY A 110 12.77 15.15 -4.88
N ASP A 111 13.88 14.44 -4.71
CA ASP A 111 15.16 14.75 -5.36
C ASP A 111 15.13 14.42 -6.85
N GLU A 112 14.58 13.28 -7.22
CA GLU A 112 14.40 12.88 -8.62
C GLU A 112 13.46 13.84 -9.35
N TRP A 113 12.36 14.24 -8.73
CA TRP A 113 11.44 15.25 -9.30
C TRP A 113 12.18 16.53 -9.62
N ARG A 114 12.93 17.10 -8.66
CA ARG A 114 13.70 18.34 -8.85
C ARG A 114 14.71 18.23 -9.99
N SER A 115 15.37 17.08 -10.12
CA SER A 115 16.35 16.86 -11.17
C SER A 115 15.74 16.84 -12.58
N ARG A 116 14.49 16.40 -12.71
CA ARG A 116 13.80 16.28 -14.00
C ARG A 116 13.04 17.54 -14.42
N HIS A 117 12.53 18.31 -13.45
CA HIS A 117 11.55 19.36 -13.73
C HIS A 117 12.01 20.77 -13.35
N ASP A 118 13.18 20.91 -12.76
CA ASP A 118 13.77 22.20 -12.31
C ASP A 118 12.84 23.04 -11.40
N HIS A 119 11.89 22.38 -10.74
CA HIS A 119 10.98 22.96 -9.75
C HIS A 119 10.61 21.93 -8.67
N PRO A 120 10.21 22.39 -7.46
CA PRO A 120 9.73 21.47 -6.42
C PRO A 120 8.41 20.79 -6.83
N MET A 121 8.18 19.60 -6.29
CA MET A 121 6.91 18.90 -6.48
C MET A 121 5.75 19.66 -5.83
N TYR A 122 4.70 19.92 -6.58
CA TYR A 122 3.53 20.67 -6.13
C TYR A 122 2.27 19.83 -5.89
N ALA A 123 2.40 18.53 -5.78
CA ALA A 123 1.26 17.70 -5.40
C ALA A 123 0.82 18.05 -3.97
N ALA A 124 -0.33 18.69 -3.82
CA ALA A 124 -0.91 18.93 -2.51
C ALA A 124 -1.48 17.62 -1.96
N ILE A 125 -0.86 17.08 -0.93
CA ILE A 125 -1.25 15.83 -0.28
C ILE A 125 -2.32 16.13 0.78
N PRO A 126 -3.44 15.37 0.83
CA PRO A 126 -4.45 15.51 1.88
C PRO A 126 -3.84 15.31 3.28
N ASP A 127 -4.24 16.12 4.26
CA ASP A 127 -3.70 16.08 5.63
C ASP A 127 -3.70 14.68 6.25
N ALA A 128 -4.77 13.93 6.03
CA ALA A 128 -4.90 12.56 6.51
C ALA A 128 -3.82 11.58 5.98
N LEU A 129 -3.14 11.94 4.87
CA LEU A 129 -2.13 11.12 4.20
C LEU A 129 -0.77 11.82 4.15
N SER A 130 -0.61 12.97 4.82
CA SER A 130 0.55 13.86 4.66
C SER A 130 1.77 13.44 5.47
N THR A 131 1.60 12.60 6.48
CA THR A 131 2.72 12.20 7.34
C THR A 131 2.85 10.68 7.46
N PRO A 132 4.07 10.15 7.67
CA PRO A 132 4.28 8.73 7.93
C PRO A 132 3.44 8.21 9.11
N ARG A 133 3.22 9.03 10.14
CA ARG A 133 2.40 8.68 11.30
C ARG A 133 0.92 8.48 10.93
N HIS A 134 0.37 9.37 10.10
CA HIS A 134 -1.01 9.24 9.61
C HIS A 134 -1.15 7.97 8.77
N LEU A 135 -0.24 7.75 7.83
CA LEU A 135 -0.23 6.53 7.01
C LEU A 135 -0.11 5.26 7.86
N HIS A 136 0.71 5.30 8.93
CA HIS A 136 0.83 4.16 9.84
C HIS A 136 -0.49 3.79 10.52
N ALA A 137 -1.27 4.78 10.97
CA ALA A 137 -2.58 4.56 11.59
C ALA A 137 -3.61 3.98 10.61
N LEU A 138 -3.46 4.26 9.30
CA LEU A 138 -4.39 3.83 8.25
C LEU A 138 -4.00 2.51 7.56
N ARG A 139 -2.95 1.83 8.01
CA ARG A 139 -2.57 0.52 7.45
C ARG A 139 -3.71 -0.47 7.50
N GLY A 140 -3.94 -1.18 6.39
CA GLY A 140 -5.01 -2.17 6.29
C GLY A 140 -6.41 -1.57 6.12
N HIS A 141 -6.50 -0.34 5.60
CA HIS A 141 -7.78 0.33 5.36
C HIS A 141 -7.97 0.63 3.87
N LEU A 142 -9.22 0.59 3.42
CA LEU A 142 -9.67 1.23 2.19
C LEU A 142 -9.70 2.73 2.44
N LEU A 143 -9.05 3.50 1.57
CA LEU A 143 -8.89 4.94 1.73
C LEU A 143 -9.78 5.75 0.79
N GLY A 144 -10.09 5.22 -0.38
CA GLY A 144 -10.81 5.98 -1.40
C GLY A 144 -10.97 5.21 -2.70
N TRP A 145 -11.48 5.92 -3.68
CA TRP A 145 -11.73 5.46 -5.04
C TRP A 145 -10.82 6.19 -6.03
N VAL A 146 -10.47 5.48 -7.07
CA VAL A 146 -9.95 6.03 -8.33
C VAL A 146 -10.69 5.37 -9.49
N ASP A 147 -10.59 5.93 -10.69
CA ASP A 147 -11.03 5.27 -11.91
C ASP A 147 -9.78 4.65 -12.57
N LEU A 148 -9.76 3.32 -12.69
CA LEU A 148 -8.76 2.62 -13.50
C LEU A 148 -9.18 2.76 -14.98
N THR A 149 -8.51 3.64 -15.70
CA THR A 149 -8.87 3.98 -17.09
C THR A 149 -8.04 3.24 -18.11
N ASP A 150 -6.79 2.93 -17.82
CA ASP A 150 -5.89 2.24 -18.75
C ASP A 150 -4.89 1.33 -18.04
N ILE A 151 -4.34 0.37 -18.77
CA ILE A 151 -3.21 -0.47 -18.36
C ILE A 151 -2.28 -0.64 -19.54
N ARG A 152 -1.03 -0.20 -19.40
CA ARG A 152 0.01 -0.27 -20.43
C ARG A 152 1.28 -0.91 -19.90
N HIS A 153 2.17 -1.28 -20.81
CA HIS A 153 3.54 -1.58 -20.42
C HIS A 153 4.29 -0.29 -20.09
N GLY A 154 5.18 -0.33 -19.08
CA GLY A 154 6.01 0.80 -18.72
C GLY A 154 6.83 1.33 -19.91
N ARG A 155 7.41 0.44 -20.71
CA ARG A 155 8.19 0.81 -21.92
C ARG A 155 7.42 1.63 -22.96
N ASP A 156 6.08 1.50 -23.01
CA ASP A 156 5.23 2.24 -23.94
C ASP A 156 4.91 3.65 -23.43
N LEU A 157 5.41 4.00 -22.26
CA LEU A 157 5.18 5.25 -21.53
C LEU A 157 6.51 5.94 -21.16
N ALA A 158 7.55 5.69 -21.94
CA ALA A 158 8.89 6.25 -21.68
C ALA A 158 8.85 7.77 -21.51
N GLY A 159 9.52 8.26 -20.46
CA GLY A 159 9.58 9.69 -20.13
C GLY A 159 8.49 10.18 -19.17
N GLU A 160 7.45 9.40 -18.88
CA GLU A 160 6.46 9.73 -17.84
C GLU A 160 7.09 9.56 -16.45
N PHE A 161 7.02 10.58 -15.60
CA PHE A 161 7.71 10.57 -14.29
C PHE A 161 7.29 9.42 -13.38
N TRP A 162 5.99 9.14 -13.31
CA TRP A 162 5.46 8.09 -12.43
C TRP A 162 5.52 6.67 -13.01
N VAL A 163 6.23 6.49 -14.12
CA VAL A 163 6.31 5.21 -14.83
C VAL A 163 7.67 4.56 -14.57
N ASP A 164 7.62 3.29 -14.16
CA ASP A 164 8.78 2.40 -14.18
C ASP A 164 8.78 1.64 -15.51
N GLU A 165 9.78 1.90 -16.33
CA GLU A 165 9.95 1.28 -17.65
C GLU A 165 10.32 -0.21 -17.56
N GLY A 166 10.64 -0.69 -16.36
CA GLY A 166 10.86 -2.11 -16.09
C GLY A 166 12.28 -2.61 -16.23
N GLY A 167 13.25 -1.74 -16.52
CA GLY A 167 14.66 -2.09 -16.56
C GLY A 167 14.95 -3.41 -17.28
N ALA A 168 15.48 -4.41 -16.51
CA ALA A 168 15.85 -5.71 -17.05
C ALA A 168 14.67 -6.66 -17.41
N SER A 169 13.46 -6.36 -16.99
CA SER A 169 12.26 -7.20 -17.21
C SER A 169 11.05 -6.37 -17.63
N PRO A 170 11.15 -5.59 -18.72
CA PRO A 170 10.09 -4.65 -19.11
C PRO A 170 8.75 -5.32 -19.45
N GLU A 171 8.78 -6.59 -19.85
CA GLU A 171 7.58 -7.36 -20.18
C GLU A 171 6.71 -7.66 -18.96
N HIS A 172 7.27 -7.61 -17.74
CA HIS A 172 6.54 -7.83 -16.48
C HIS A 172 6.00 -6.53 -15.89
N HIS A 173 6.42 -5.37 -16.39
CA HIS A 173 6.02 -4.08 -15.85
C HIS A 173 4.75 -3.57 -16.53
N CYS A 174 3.69 -3.47 -15.74
CA CYS A 174 2.41 -2.89 -16.13
C CYS A 174 2.17 -1.62 -15.32
N CYS A 175 1.77 -0.56 -16.02
CA CYS A 175 1.41 0.72 -15.42
C CYS A 175 -0.11 0.90 -15.54
N LEU A 176 -0.75 1.15 -14.41
CA LEU A 176 -2.18 1.37 -14.27
C LEU A 176 -2.45 2.86 -14.27
N ARG A 177 -3.26 3.37 -15.20
CA ARG A 177 -3.71 4.76 -15.23
C ARG A 177 -4.81 4.97 -14.20
N LEU A 178 -4.54 5.84 -13.22
CA LEU A 178 -5.44 6.14 -12.10
C LEU A 178 -5.92 7.59 -12.21
N GLU A 179 -7.24 7.77 -12.36
CA GLU A 179 -7.87 9.07 -12.52
C GLU A 179 -8.93 9.32 -11.45
N ASN A 180 -9.38 10.57 -11.33
CA ASN A 180 -10.48 10.96 -10.47
C ASN A 180 -10.39 10.44 -9.01
N PRO A 181 -9.29 10.69 -8.27
CA PRO A 181 -9.16 10.22 -6.90
C PRO A 181 -10.18 10.89 -5.98
N ARG A 182 -10.81 10.08 -5.13
CA ARG A 182 -11.83 10.51 -4.16
C ARG A 182 -11.63 9.76 -2.86
N LEU A 183 -11.28 10.45 -1.79
CA LEU A 183 -11.18 9.84 -0.46
C LEU A 183 -12.57 9.43 0.04
N LEU A 184 -12.61 8.35 0.81
CA LEU A 184 -13.77 8.03 1.64
C LEU A 184 -13.87 9.04 2.79
N ALA A 185 -15.09 9.37 3.21
CA ALA A 185 -15.30 10.21 4.38
C ALA A 185 -14.66 9.60 5.64
N GLU A 186 -14.70 8.27 5.74
CA GLU A 186 -14.03 7.50 6.79
C GLU A 186 -13.29 6.31 6.14
N PRO A 187 -12.01 6.09 6.45
CA PRO A 187 -11.29 4.90 6.05
C PRO A 187 -11.94 3.63 6.62
N VAL A 188 -12.00 2.56 5.84
CA VAL A 188 -12.68 1.31 6.22
C VAL A 188 -11.69 0.17 6.32
N ARG A 189 -11.62 -0.47 7.48
CA ARG A 189 -10.73 -1.62 7.68
C ARG A 189 -11.07 -2.77 6.74
N CYS A 190 -10.05 -3.27 6.04
CA CYS A 190 -10.21 -4.32 5.04
C CYS A 190 -8.96 -5.20 4.99
N GLN A 191 -9.15 -6.48 4.69
CA GLN A 191 -8.02 -7.35 4.40
C GLN A 191 -7.56 -7.14 2.95
N GLY A 192 -6.32 -6.66 2.78
CA GLY A 192 -5.71 -6.52 1.46
C GLY A 192 -5.23 -7.86 0.89
N LYS A 193 -5.13 -7.90 -0.44
CA LYS A 193 -4.56 -9.03 -1.20
C LYS A 193 -3.60 -8.51 -2.25
N LEU A 194 -2.78 -9.40 -2.82
CA LEU A 194 -1.93 -9.08 -3.95
C LEU A 194 -2.74 -8.89 -5.24
N GLY A 195 -2.28 -7.99 -6.10
CA GLY A 195 -2.93 -7.71 -7.39
C GLY A 195 -4.26 -6.98 -7.25
N LEU A 196 -5.09 -7.05 -8.30
CA LEU A 196 -6.48 -6.63 -8.21
C LEU A 196 -7.29 -7.72 -7.49
N PHE A 197 -8.04 -7.32 -6.49
CA PHE A 197 -8.85 -8.25 -5.71
C PHE A 197 -10.27 -7.70 -5.50
N ARG A 198 -11.20 -8.60 -5.24
CA ARG A 198 -12.54 -8.22 -4.80
C ARG A 198 -12.58 -8.10 -3.29
N VAL A 199 -13.14 -7.00 -2.81
CA VAL A 199 -13.39 -6.80 -1.38
C VAL A 199 -14.31 -7.91 -0.88
N GLN A 200 -13.89 -8.56 0.19
CA GLN A 200 -14.61 -9.66 0.82
C GLN A 200 -14.83 -9.35 2.30
N GLN A 201 -15.88 -9.90 2.85
CA GLN A 201 -16.11 -9.81 4.28
C GLN A 201 -14.94 -10.49 5.02
N TRP A 202 -14.39 -9.78 5.99
CA TRP A 202 -13.32 -10.35 6.81
C TRP A 202 -13.90 -11.37 7.79
N ALA A 203 -13.44 -12.61 7.70
CA ALA A 203 -13.89 -13.70 8.55
C ALA A 203 -13.37 -13.63 10.00
N GLY A 204 -12.62 -12.59 10.37
CA GLY A 204 -12.03 -12.37 11.69
C GLY A 204 -11.43 -13.65 12.27
N LYS A 205 -10.12 -13.87 12.05
CA LYS A 205 -9.38 -14.92 12.80
C LYS A 205 -8.85 -14.34 14.09
#